data_25dfff2c8f9c0207100cb31d1eca396e
#
_entry.id   25dfff2c8f9c0207100cb31d1eca396e
#
_cell.length_a   1.000
_cell.length_b   1.000
_cell.length_c   1.000
_cell.angle_alpha   90.00
_cell.angle_beta   90.00
_cell.angle_gamma   90.00
#
_symmetry.space_group_name_H-M   'P 1'
#
loop_
_entity.id
_entity.type
_entity.pdbx_description
1 polymer ?
#
loop_
_entity_poly.entity_id
_entity_poly.type
_entity_poly.pdbx_seq_one_letter_code
_entity_poly.pdbx_strand_id
1 'polypeptide(L)'
;KEAYIVAQACNFCNVTIATNMAGRGTDILLGGNPEYLAKREMRREGYDDDMIEWATSHQETEDEAILEARRKYDEIYKKHKAVTDAEHDKVVEVGGLYIIGTERHESRRIDNQLRGRAGRQGDPGATRFYVAMDDELMLRFGGDRAGSLMSRFLPEGADTGFELGALTK
;
A
#
# COMPACT_ATOMS: atom_id res chain seq x y z
N LYS A 1 8.99 -8.62 -8.79
CA LYS A 1 9.02 -7.14 -9.04
C LYS A 1 7.88 -6.41 -8.33
N GLU A 2 6.64 -6.90 -8.41
CA GLU A 2 5.47 -6.25 -7.79
C GLU A 2 5.60 -6.12 -6.26
N ALA A 3 5.93 -7.20 -5.56
CA ALA A 3 6.10 -7.19 -4.10
C ALA A 3 7.14 -6.16 -3.62
N TYR A 4 8.21 -5.93 -4.39
CA TYR A 4 9.19 -4.89 -4.10
C TYR A 4 8.60 -3.48 -4.23
N ILE A 5 7.87 -3.23 -5.32
CA ILE A 5 7.24 -1.91 -5.56
C ILE A 5 6.26 -1.62 -4.44
N VAL A 6 5.43 -2.60 -4.06
CA VAL A 6 4.44 -2.45 -2.99
C VAL A 6 5.10 -2.27 -1.62
N ALA A 7 6.18 -3.01 -1.32
CA ALA A 7 6.92 -2.86 -0.06
C ALA A 7 7.58 -1.48 0.10
N GLN A 8 7.81 -0.77 -1.01
CA GLN A 8 8.40 0.58 -1.04
C GLN A 8 7.38 1.67 -1.41
N ALA A 9 6.10 1.31 -1.53
CA ALA A 9 5.05 2.25 -1.96
C ALA A 9 4.87 3.43 -1.01
N CYS A 10 5.14 3.23 0.27
CA CYS A 10 4.90 4.22 1.32
C CYS A 10 6.15 4.95 1.80
N ASN A 11 7.17 5.08 0.97
CA ASN A 11 8.26 6.02 1.22
C ASN A 11 7.80 7.46 1.02
N PHE A 12 8.42 8.39 1.73
CA PHE A 12 8.08 9.80 1.65
C PHE A 12 8.15 10.34 0.21
N CYS A 13 7.14 11.10 -0.19
CA CYS A 13 6.97 11.65 -1.54
C CYS A 13 6.93 10.60 -2.67
N ASN A 14 6.69 9.33 -2.37
CA ASN A 14 6.55 8.30 -3.39
C ASN A 14 5.12 8.22 -3.93
N VAL A 15 4.99 8.04 -5.25
CA VAL A 15 3.70 7.80 -5.91
C VAL A 15 3.73 6.44 -6.59
N THR A 16 2.79 5.58 -6.24
CA THR A 16 2.68 4.24 -6.80
C THR A 16 1.34 4.08 -7.50
N ILE A 17 1.36 3.71 -8.77
CA ILE A 17 0.16 3.35 -9.54
C ILE A 17 0.08 1.82 -9.58
N ALA A 18 -1.07 1.29 -9.18
CA ALA A 18 -1.26 -0.14 -9.10
C ALA A 18 -2.74 -0.53 -9.32
N THR A 19 -3.00 -1.79 -9.60
CA THR A 19 -4.36 -2.33 -9.60
C THR A 19 -4.89 -2.47 -8.17
N ASN A 20 -6.20 -2.54 -8.00
CA ASN A 20 -6.85 -2.73 -6.70
C ASN A 20 -6.41 -4.01 -5.95
N MET A 21 -5.91 -5.00 -6.68
CA MET A 21 -5.40 -6.26 -6.14
C MET A 21 -3.91 -6.23 -5.82
N ALA A 22 -3.18 -5.21 -6.26
CA ALA A 22 -1.75 -5.08 -6.03
C ALA A 22 -1.41 -5.13 -4.53
N GLY A 23 -0.38 -5.88 -4.20
CA GLY A 23 0.08 -6.03 -2.82
C GLY A 23 -0.86 -6.85 -1.93
N ARG A 24 -1.79 -7.64 -2.48
CA ARG A 24 -2.54 -8.62 -1.70
C ARG A 24 -1.56 -9.64 -1.09
N GLY A 25 -1.62 -9.79 0.23
CA GLY A 25 -0.66 -10.64 0.96
C GLY A 25 0.69 -9.98 1.28
N THR A 26 0.92 -8.73 0.84
CA THR A 26 2.09 -7.94 1.22
C THR A 26 1.68 -6.89 2.25
N ASP A 27 2.40 -6.82 3.35
CA ASP A 27 2.17 -5.75 4.32
C ASP A 27 2.79 -4.44 3.82
N ILE A 28 1.99 -3.38 3.85
CA ILE A 28 2.40 -2.04 3.43
C ILE A 28 2.72 -1.26 4.71
N LEU A 29 3.99 -1.00 4.91
CA LEU A 29 4.51 -0.26 6.06
C LEU A 29 4.92 1.14 5.63
N LEU A 30 4.54 2.14 6.41
CA LEU A 30 5.01 3.52 6.19
C LEU A 30 6.53 3.57 6.33
N GLY A 31 7.19 4.29 5.43
CA GLY A 31 8.65 4.36 5.40
C GLY A 31 9.35 3.15 4.76
N GLY A 32 8.59 2.10 4.37
CA GLY A 32 9.11 0.90 3.74
C GLY A 32 9.23 -0.29 4.70
N ASN A 33 9.51 -1.47 4.13
CA ASN A 33 9.62 -2.72 4.88
C ASN A 33 11.09 -3.10 5.12
N PRO A 34 11.62 -2.95 6.34
CA PRO A 34 13.03 -3.24 6.65
C PRO A 34 13.37 -4.72 6.54
N GLU A 35 12.43 -5.61 6.86
CA GLU A 35 12.62 -7.06 6.72
C GLU A 35 12.82 -7.46 5.25
N TYR A 36 11.97 -6.93 4.38
CA TYR A 36 12.08 -7.16 2.95
C TYR A 36 13.42 -6.67 2.40
N LEU A 37 13.86 -5.48 2.83
CA LEU A 37 15.14 -4.91 2.42
C LEU A 37 16.32 -5.75 2.91
N ALA A 38 16.27 -6.20 4.17
CA ALA A 38 17.31 -7.04 4.75
C ALA A 38 17.43 -8.40 4.02
N LYS A 39 16.32 -9.09 3.80
CA LYS A 39 16.30 -10.36 3.03
C LYS A 39 16.85 -10.17 1.62
N ARG A 40 16.54 -9.05 0.97
CA ARG A 40 17.07 -8.73 -0.36
C ARG A 40 18.58 -8.46 -0.34
N GLU A 41 19.10 -7.76 0.68
CA GLU A 41 20.52 -7.50 0.83
C GLU A 41 21.28 -8.82 1.08
N MET A 42 20.75 -9.71 1.93
CA MET A 42 21.29 -11.06 2.14
C MET A 42 21.42 -11.87 0.84
N ARG A 43 20.36 -11.86 -0.01
CA ARG A 43 20.43 -12.51 -1.33
C ARG A 43 21.53 -11.93 -2.22
N ARG A 44 21.75 -10.62 -2.18
CA ARG A 44 22.83 -9.96 -2.94
C ARG A 44 24.22 -10.30 -2.41
N GLU A 45 24.34 -10.62 -1.14
CA GLU A 45 25.58 -11.09 -0.52
C GLU A 45 25.81 -12.60 -0.76
N GLY A 46 24.87 -13.30 -1.42
CA GLY A 46 25.03 -14.68 -1.85
C GLY A 46 24.38 -15.73 -0.95
N TYR A 47 23.61 -15.33 0.05
CA TYR A 47 22.82 -16.26 0.86
C TYR A 47 21.65 -16.79 0.04
N ASP A 48 21.40 -18.10 0.13
CA ASP A 48 20.22 -18.73 -0.48
C ASP A 48 18.95 -18.47 0.35
N ASP A 49 17.79 -18.77 -0.25
CA ASP A 49 16.51 -18.52 0.38
C ASP A 49 16.29 -19.38 1.64
N ASP A 50 16.79 -20.61 1.65
CA ASP A 50 16.68 -21.53 2.80
C ASP A 50 17.49 -20.99 3.99
N MET A 51 18.72 -20.53 3.74
CA MET A 51 19.56 -19.92 4.79
C MET A 51 18.94 -18.63 5.33
N ILE A 52 18.32 -17.80 4.47
CA ILE A 52 17.64 -16.59 4.88
C ILE A 52 16.39 -16.92 5.74
N GLU A 53 15.66 -17.97 5.39
CA GLU A 53 14.53 -18.44 6.18
C GLU A 53 14.96 -18.92 7.56
N TRP A 54 16.04 -19.71 7.64
CA TRP A 54 16.64 -20.12 8.90
C TRP A 54 17.16 -18.94 9.72
N ALA A 55 17.83 -17.97 9.10
CA ALA A 55 18.33 -16.77 9.76
C ALA A 55 17.20 -15.91 10.36
N THR A 56 16.04 -15.87 9.70
CA THR A 56 14.86 -15.11 10.18
C THR A 56 13.96 -15.91 11.11
N SER A 57 14.16 -17.22 11.22
CA SER A 57 13.38 -18.06 12.12
C SER A 57 13.85 -17.90 13.57
N HIS A 58 12.93 -18.13 14.52
CA HIS A 58 13.23 -18.11 15.96
C HIS A 58 13.58 -19.52 16.49
N GLN A 59 13.82 -20.48 15.60
CA GLN A 59 14.14 -21.85 16.00
C GLN A 59 15.55 -21.90 16.58
N GLU A 60 15.71 -22.64 17.67
CA GLU A 60 17.01 -22.89 18.27
C GLU A 60 17.84 -23.77 17.33
N THR A 61 19.10 -23.42 17.15
CA THR A 61 20.06 -24.16 16.33
C THR A 61 21.47 -24.01 16.90
N GLU A 62 22.27 -25.07 16.79
CA GLU A 62 23.68 -25.06 17.12
C GLU A 62 24.57 -24.95 15.87
N ASP A 63 23.95 -24.86 14.68
CA ASP A 63 24.68 -24.72 13.41
C ASP A 63 25.33 -23.34 13.33
N GLU A 64 26.68 -23.33 13.29
CA GLU A 64 27.47 -22.10 13.24
C GLU A 64 27.17 -21.26 12.00
N ALA A 65 26.90 -21.89 10.83
CA ALA A 65 26.59 -21.17 9.61
C ALA A 65 25.25 -20.42 9.73
N ILE A 66 24.23 -21.05 10.36
CA ILE A 66 22.94 -20.41 10.58
C ILE A 66 23.09 -19.27 11.61
N LEU A 67 23.88 -19.48 12.67
CA LEU A 67 24.12 -18.45 13.68
C LEU A 67 24.86 -17.24 13.09
N GLU A 68 25.81 -17.45 12.20
CA GLU A 68 26.50 -16.37 11.47
C GLU A 68 25.55 -15.63 10.54
N ALA A 69 24.73 -16.35 9.75
CA ALA A 69 23.72 -15.78 8.90
C ALA A 69 22.70 -14.95 9.70
N ARG A 70 22.31 -15.40 10.89
CA ARG A 70 21.41 -14.67 11.79
C ARG A 70 22.02 -13.36 12.30
N ARG A 71 23.29 -13.38 12.73
CA ARG A 71 24.01 -12.16 13.14
C ARG A 71 24.09 -11.16 11.98
N LYS A 72 24.41 -11.66 10.79
CA LYS A 72 24.49 -10.84 9.58
C LYS A 72 23.14 -10.23 9.22
N TYR A 73 22.08 -11.04 9.28
CA TYR A 73 20.71 -10.54 9.06
C TYR A 73 20.34 -9.45 10.05
N ASP A 74 20.62 -9.64 11.35
CA ASP A 74 20.32 -8.67 12.38
C ASP A 74 21.04 -7.34 12.18
N GLU A 75 22.31 -7.38 11.75
CA GLU A 75 23.08 -6.18 11.41
C GLU A 75 22.44 -5.42 10.26
N ILE A 76 22.14 -6.11 9.16
CA ILE A 76 21.51 -5.53 7.97
C ILE A 76 20.11 -5.01 8.30
N TYR A 77 19.33 -5.79 9.05
CA TYR A 77 17.99 -5.40 9.47
C TYR A 77 18.01 -4.11 10.31
N LYS A 78 18.88 -4.00 11.31
CA LYS A 78 19.02 -2.79 12.13
C LYS A 78 19.38 -1.57 11.31
N LYS A 79 20.27 -1.72 10.33
CA LYS A 79 20.64 -0.65 9.40
C LYS A 79 19.45 -0.17 8.59
N HIS A 80 18.68 -1.10 7.99
CA HIS A 80 17.50 -0.75 7.21
C HIS A 80 16.39 -0.19 8.11
N LYS A 81 16.20 -0.77 9.30
CA LYS A 81 15.20 -0.31 10.25
C LYS A 81 15.42 1.14 10.66
N ALA A 82 16.64 1.54 10.93
CA ALA A 82 16.95 2.94 11.27
C ALA A 82 16.53 3.93 10.16
N VAL A 83 16.70 3.53 8.89
CA VAL A 83 16.32 4.35 7.75
C VAL A 83 14.80 4.36 7.57
N THR A 84 14.15 3.20 7.64
CA THR A 84 12.70 3.09 7.47
C THR A 84 11.94 3.75 8.62
N ASP A 85 12.44 3.69 9.87
CA ASP A 85 11.82 4.38 11.01
C ASP A 85 11.88 5.91 10.82
N ALA A 86 13.01 6.45 10.37
CA ALA A 86 13.14 7.87 10.08
C ALA A 86 12.25 8.34 8.89
N GLU A 87 12.04 7.47 7.91
CA GLU A 87 11.08 7.71 6.81
C GLU A 87 9.64 7.60 7.30
N HIS A 88 9.33 6.61 8.15
CA HIS A 88 8.01 6.43 8.77
C HIS A 88 7.56 7.72 9.46
N ASP A 89 8.41 8.30 10.30
CA ASP A 89 8.08 9.51 11.05
C ASP A 89 7.73 10.68 10.12
N LYS A 90 8.47 10.86 9.02
CA LYS A 90 8.17 11.88 8.01
C LYS A 90 6.81 11.63 7.32
N VAL A 91 6.50 10.38 6.98
CA VAL A 91 5.24 10.01 6.33
C VAL A 91 4.06 10.22 7.29
N VAL A 92 4.23 9.88 8.57
CA VAL A 92 3.23 10.10 9.62
C VAL A 92 2.96 11.59 9.82
N GLU A 93 4.01 12.43 9.85
CA GLU A 93 3.90 13.87 10.01
C GLU A 93 3.04 14.54 8.92
N VAL A 94 3.09 14.03 7.69
CA VAL A 94 2.27 14.55 6.56
C VAL A 94 0.90 13.86 6.46
N GLY A 95 0.52 12.99 7.39
CA GLY A 95 -0.81 12.36 7.46
C GLY A 95 -0.88 10.92 6.94
N GLY A 96 0.27 10.28 6.71
CA GLY A 96 0.35 8.87 6.36
C GLY A 96 0.06 8.54 4.90
N LEU A 97 -0.38 7.31 4.63
CA LEU A 97 -0.70 6.86 3.28
C LEU A 97 -2.00 7.46 2.78
N TYR A 98 -1.95 8.15 1.64
CA TYR A 98 -3.12 8.63 0.93
C TYR A 98 -3.44 7.74 -0.27
N ILE A 99 -4.59 7.06 -0.24
CA ILE A 99 -5.03 6.15 -1.29
C ILE A 99 -6.07 6.85 -2.15
N ILE A 100 -5.82 6.87 -3.46
CA ILE A 100 -6.75 7.37 -4.47
C ILE A 100 -7.29 6.17 -5.25
N GLY A 101 -8.59 5.91 -5.15
CA GLY A 101 -9.30 4.99 -6.02
C GLY A 101 -9.88 5.75 -7.21
N THR A 102 -9.53 5.36 -8.41
CA THR A 102 -9.99 6.01 -9.65
C THR A 102 -11.32 5.48 -10.13
N GLU A 103 -11.84 4.42 -9.48
CA GLU A 103 -13.15 3.83 -9.73
C GLU A 103 -13.64 3.10 -8.47
N ARG A 104 -14.91 2.72 -8.44
CA ARG A 104 -15.49 1.86 -7.41
C ARG A 104 -15.60 0.43 -7.93
N HIS A 105 -15.32 -0.53 -7.06
CA HIS A 105 -15.55 -1.92 -7.37
C HIS A 105 -17.01 -2.32 -7.10
N GLU A 106 -17.57 -3.26 -7.88
CA GLU A 106 -18.92 -3.80 -7.65
C GLU A 106 -19.09 -4.36 -6.22
N SER A 107 -18.05 -4.98 -5.70
CA SER A 107 -18.04 -5.50 -4.33
C SER A 107 -17.50 -4.45 -3.36
N ARG A 108 -18.39 -3.94 -2.49
CA ARG A 108 -18.01 -3.06 -1.37
C ARG A 108 -16.90 -3.63 -0.50
N ARG A 109 -16.79 -4.94 -0.42
CA ARG A 109 -15.72 -5.62 0.34
C ARG A 109 -14.34 -5.29 -0.23
N ILE A 110 -14.20 -5.23 -1.55
CA ILE A 110 -12.92 -4.91 -2.21
C ILE A 110 -12.54 -3.45 -1.96
N ASP A 111 -13.51 -2.53 -2.09
CA ASP A 111 -13.29 -1.13 -1.74
C ASP A 111 -12.84 -0.97 -0.27
N ASN A 112 -13.46 -1.70 0.65
CA ASN A 112 -13.10 -1.67 2.05
C ASN A 112 -11.71 -2.28 2.32
N GLN A 113 -11.32 -3.31 1.56
CA GLN A 113 -9.96 -3.85 1.61
C GLN A 113 -8.92 -2.82 1.15
N LEU A 114 -9.24 -2.05 0.12
CA LEU A 114 -8.37 -0.96 -0.35
C LEU A 114 -8.28 0.16 0.69
N ARG A 115 -9.41 0.59 1.25
CA ARG A 115 -9.44 1.58 2.34
C ARG A 115 -8.63 1.15 3.55
N GLY A 116 -8.75 -0.13 3.94
CA GLY A 116 -8.04 -0.70 5.08
C GLY A 116 -6.52 -0.81 4.90
N ARG A 117 -5.98 -0.41 3.75
CA ARG A 117 -4.52 -0.32 3.55
C ARG A 117 -3.94 1.00 4.05
N ALA A 118 -4.75 2.07 4.07
CA ALA A 118 -4.40 3.27 4.81
C ALA A 118 -4.68 3.06 6.30
N GLY A 119 -3.89 3.58 7.19
CA GLY A 119 -4.11 3.48 8.63
C GLY A 119 -3.81 2.10 9.24
N ARG A 120 -2.92 1.32 8.66
CA ARG A 120 -2.47 0.06 9.25
C ARG A 120 -1.62 0.33 10.49
N GLN A 121 -1.66 -0.63 11.42
CA GLN A 121 -0.89 -0.59 12.68
C GLN A 121 -1.14 0.66 13.54
N GLY A 122 -2.26 1.37 13.31
CA GLY A 122 -2.60 2.59 14.04
C GLY A 122 -2.04 3.87 13.43
N ASP A 123 -1.32 3.77 12.33
CA ASP A 123 -0.80 4.91 11.61
C ASP A 123 -1.92 5.75 10.95
N PRO A 124 -1.71 7.05 10.78
CA PRO A 124 -2.65 7.89 10.05
C PRO A 124 -2.72 7.50 8.57
N GLY A 125 -3.83 7.81 7.94
CA GLY A 125 -4.00 7.58 6.52
C GLY A 125 -5.35 8.11 6.03
N ALA A 126 -5.46 8.33 4.73
CA ALA A 126 -6.69 8.79 4.10
C ALA A 126 -6.98 8.05 2.81
N THR A 127 -8.25 7.98 2.45
CA THR A 127 -8.67 7.38 1.18
C THR A 127 -9.72 8.25 0.51
N ARG A 128 -9.58 8.42 -0.81
CA ARG A 128 -10.58 9.10 -1.63
C ARG A 128 -10.86 8.29 -2.88
N PHE A 129 -12.14 8.15 -3.21
CA PHE A 129 -12.56 7.55 -4.47
C PHE A 129 -13.06 8.63 -5.41
N TYR A 130 -12.61 8.57 -6.64
CA TYR A 130 -13.15 9.34 -7.75
C TYR A 130 -13.99 8.41 -8.61
N VAL A 131 -15.16 8.85 -9.00
CA VAL A 131 -16.13 8.07 -9.77
C VAL A 131 -16.55 8.89 -10.98
N ALA A 132 -16.44 8.29 -12.15
CA ALA A 132 -16.93 8.89 -13.39
C ALA A 132 -18.33 8.33 -13.75
N MET A 133 -19.10 9.07 -14.51
CA MET A 133 -20.45 8.64 -14.90
C MET A 133 -20.44 7.50 -15.91
N ASP A 134 -19.34 7.34 -16.62
CA ASP A 134 -19.08 6.26 -17.57
C ASP A 134 -18.38 5.03 -16.93
N ASP A 135 -18.12 5.06 -15.62
CA ASP A 135 -17.65 3.89 -14.89
C ASP A 135 -18.69 2.75 -14.97
N GLU A 136 -18.21 1.51 -15.11
CA GLU A 136 -19.07 0.33 -15.27
C GLU A 136 -20.11 0.20 -14.15
N LEU A 137 -19.75 0.52 -12.91
CA LEU A 137 -20.64 0.53 -11.78
C LEU A 137 -21.78 1.56 -11.95
N MET A 138 -21.45 2.74 -12.43
CA MET A 138 -22.42 3.81 -12.64
C MET A 138 -23.36 3.49 -13.80
N LEU A 139 -22.84 2.89 -14.88
CA LEU A 139 -23.66 2.46 -16.02
C LEU A 139 -24.65 1.35 -15.63
N ARG A 140 -24.22 0.40 -14.76
CA ARG A 140 -25.09 -0.71 -14.33
C ARG A 140 -26.14 -0.30 -13.30
N PHE A 141 -25.81 0.53 -12.35
CA PHE A 141 -26.66 0.85 -11.20
C PHE A 141 -27.20 2.28 -11.20
N GLY A 142 -26.55 3.19 -11.92
CA GLY A 142 -26.95 4.60 -11.98
C GLY A 142 -28.16 4.86 -12.84
N GLY A 143 -28.36 4.09 -13.91
CA GLY A 143 -29.43 4.22 -14.89
C GLY A 143 -29.55 5.64 -15.47
N ASP A 144 -30.48 5.84 -16.40
CA ASP A 144 -30.76 7.14 -17.05
C ASP A 144 -31.15 8.26 -16.06
N ARG A 145 -31.62 7.90 -14.88
CA ARG A 145 -32.02 8.86 -13.83
C ARG A 145 -30.83 9.56 -13.18
N ALA A 146 -29.72 8.83 -12.97
CA ALA A 146 -28.50 9.45 -12.40
C ALA A 146 -27.87 10.41 -13.42
N GLY A 147 -27.81 10.04 -14.70
CA GLY A 147 -27.35 10.92 -15.77
C GLY A 147 -28.18 12.18 -15.90
N SER A 148 -29.51 12.07 -15.87
CA SER A 148 -30.42 13.23 -15.97
C SER A 148 -30.43 14.13 -14.72
N LEU A 149 -30.16 13.56 -13.54
CA LEU A 149 -30.02 14.35 -12.31
C LEU A 149 -28.69 15.12 -12.32
N MET A 150 -27.63 14.48 -12.77
CA MET A 150 -26.29 15.03 -12.80
C MET A 150 -26.14 16.11 -13.87
N SER A 151 -26.75 15.96 -15.04
CA SER A 151 -26.76 17.01 -16.11
C SER A 151 -27.41 18.31 -15.66
N ARG A 152 -28.27 18.28 -14.61
CA ARG A 152 -28.84 19.48 -13.99
C ARG A 152 -27.90 20.23 -13.05
N PHE A 153 -26.88 19.54 -12.51
CA PHE A 153 -25.94 20.10 -11.55
C PHE A 153 -24.56 20.39 -12.13
N LEU A 154 -24.26 19.84 -13.32
CA LEU A 154 -23.01 20.09 -14.01
C LEU A 154 -23.24 21.15 -15.10
N PRO A 155 -22.50 22.27 -15.05
CA PRO A 155 -22.44 23.18 -16.21
C PRO A 155 -21.83 22.44 -17.40
N GLU A 156 -22.34 22.67 -18.61
CA GLU A 156 -21.79 22.13 -19.84
C GLU A 156 -20.30 22.49 -19.95
N GLY A 157 -19.43 21.48 -20.08
CA GLY A 157 -17.98 21.66 -20.21
C GLY A 157 -17.20 21.74 -18.89
N ALA A 158 -17.78 21.34 -17.76
CA ALA A 158 -17.02 21.26 -16.51
C ALA A 158 -16.10 20.01 -16.49
N ASP A 159 -14.83 20.22 -16.78
CA ASP A 159 -13.76 19.22 -16.61
C ASP A 159 -13.28 19.08 -15.15
N THR A 160 -13.94 19.74 -14.21
CA THR A 160 -13.56 19.75 -12.80
C THR A 160 -14.42 18.79 -11.99
N GLY A 161 -13.77 17.90 -11.25
CA GLY A 161 -14.44 17.02 -10.28
C GLY A 161 -15.15 17.85 -9.18
N PHE A 162 -16.29 17.35 -8.69
CA PHE A 162 -17.04 17.95 -7.59
C PHE A 162 -17.31 16.94 -6.47
N GLU A 163 -17.50 17.44 -5.27
CA GLU A 163 -17.84 16.59 -4.11
C GLU A 163 -19.35 16.62 -3.86
N LEU A 164 -19.97 15.45 -3.89
CA LEU A 164 -21.35 15.25 -3.47
C LEU A 164 -21.36 14.65 -2.06
N GLY A 165 -21.58 15.47 -1.05
CA GLY A 165 -21.65 15.03 0.34
C GLY A 165 -22.73 13.96 0.63
N ALA A 166 -23.71 13.80 -0.27
CA ALA A 166 -24.71 12.73 -0.19
C ALA A 166 -24.19 11.34 -0.59
N LEU A 167 -23.08 11.26 -1.32
CA LEU A 167 -22.46 10.01 -1.76
C LEU A 167 -21.28 9.55 -0.87
N THR A 168 -20.91 10.38 0.09
CA THR A 168 -19.77 10.11 0.99
C THR A 168 -20.15 9.51 2.34
N LYS A 169 -21.45 9.27 2.58
CA LYS A 169 -21.95 8.63 3.82
C LYS A 169 -22.18 7.14 3.67
#